data_5d6191c910ade85dee7d61b2d685f678
#
_entry.id   5d6191c910ade85dee7d61b2d685f678
#
_cell.length_a   1.000
_cell.length_b   1.000
_cell.length_c   1.000
_cell.angle_alpha   90.00
_cell.angle_beta   90.00
_cell.angle_gamma   90.00
#
_symmetry.space_group_name_H-M   'P 1'
#
loop_
_entity.id
_entity.type
_entity.pdbx_description
1 polymer ?
#
loop_
_entity_poly.entity_id
_entity_poly.type
_entity_poly.pdbx_seq_one_letter_code
_entity_poly.pdbx_strand_id
1 'polypeptide(L)'
;MASAQADDQTTESEGGPFTRWVRGSIQNPDRTYRAMFYVVTIFFLITTLFPFYWLLVLALTPENAIINMGLLPKGFNPGAFVTVFERLPFHVYLFNSFVIALGSTIVVLILASFAGYVFGRLDFPGRGVLMLVVLAISYFPPAAFLLPLFRLFTGNVEIFGLSSPMLFNTPLGIGLPVSALFMPLSIFILTTFYGQIPDGLEDAARIEGTTRLGALFRVIIPLSAPGVATAGVLTFINIYNEFFFSFLMTDGQAQNWAPIVWGILGYQTQYTASYNLMAAASIIGVLPVAILVIIAQEKIVSGLTSGALKE
;
A
#
# COMPACT_ATOMS: atom_id res chain seq x y z
N MET A 1 -75.07 -45.78 -15.40
CA MET A 1 -73.66 -45.88 -15.80
C MET A 1 -72.91 -44.68 -15.22
N ALA A 2 -72.22 -44.90 -14.12
CA ALA A 2 -71.49 -43.88 -13.37
C ALA A 2 -70.06 -43.88 -13.96
N SER A 3 -69.63 -42.69 -14.41
CA SER A 3 -68.27 -42.45 -14.79
C SER A 3 -67.52 -41.87 -13.58
N ALA A 4 -66.54 -42.61 -13.11
CA ALA A 4 -65.64 -42.21 -12.05
C ALA A 4 -64.77 -41.05 -12.50
N GLN A 5 -64.88 -39.90 -11.82
CA GLN A 5 -63.86 -38.84 -11.82
C GLN A 5 -62.75 -39.31 -10.90
N ALA A 6 -61.59 -39.59 -11.45
CA ALA A 6 -60.37 -39.78 -10.70
C ALA A 6 -59.84 -38.42 -10.26
N ASP A 7 -59.90 -38.22 -8.97
CA ASP A 7 -59.34 -37.06 -8.26
C ASP A 7 -57.79 -37.21 -8.22
N ASP A 8 -57.11 -36.61 -9.17
CA ASP A 8 -55.63 -36.54 -9.20
C ASP A 8 -55.15 -35.40 -8.29
N GLN A 9 -55.27 -35.64 -6.97
CA GLN A 9 -54.61 -34.82 -5.99
C GLN A 9 -53.12 -35.24 -5.93
N THR A 10 -52.35 -34.66 -6.82
CA THR A 10 -50.88 -34.66 -6.67
C THR A 10 -50.55 -33.88 -5.42
N THR A 11 -50.33 -34.60 -4.33
CA THR A 11 -49.72 -34.08 -3.11
C THR A 11 -48.36 -33.47 -3.46
N GLU A 12 -48.31 -32.16 -3.67
CA GLU A 12 -47.08 -31.41 -3.68
C GLU A 12 -46.41 -31.60 -2.29
N SER A 13 -45.45 -32.56 -2.23
CA SER A 13 -44.60 -32.72 -1.08
C SER A 13 -43.92 -31.37 -0.79
N GLU A 14 -44.36 -30.70 0.28
CA GLU A 14 -43.71 -29.49 0.74
C GLU A 14 -42.24 -29.83 0.98
N GLY A 15 -41.38 -29.46 0.04
CA GLY A 15 -39.94 -29.64 0.13
C GLY A 15 -39.41 -29.02 1.38
N GLY A 16 -38.42 -29.64 2.02
CA GLY A 16 -37.81 -29.21 3.25
C GLY A 16 -37.36 -27.74 3.21
N PRO A 17 -36.94 -27.14 4.34
CA PRO A 17 -36.57 -25.71 4.41
C PRO A 17 -35.54 -25.31 3.36
N PHE A 18 -34.67 -26.20 2.96
CA PHE A 18 -33.67 -25.97 1.89
C PHE A 18 -34.35 -25.83 0.49
N THR A 19 -35.31 -26.70 0.15
CA THR A 19 -36.02 -26.63 -1.16
C THR A 19 -36.90 -25.38 -1.24
N ARG A 20 -37.51 -24.94 -0.13
CA ARG A 20 -38.26 -23.67 -0.04
C ARG A 20 -37.33 -22.48 -0.23
N TRP A 21 -36.14 -22.49 0.38
CA TRP A 21 -35.13 -21.46 0.19
C TRP A 21 -34.63 -21.40 -1.26
N VAL A 22 -34.31 -22.53 -1.88
CA VAL A 22 -33.87 -22.60 -3.29
C VAL A 22 -34.96 -22.06 -4.21
N ARG A 23 -36.22 -22.50 -4.04
CA ARG A 23 -37.35 -22.01 -4.85
C ARG A 23 -37.56 -20.49 -4.67
N GLY A 24 -37.50 -19.98 -3.45
CA GLY A 24 -37.57 -18.55 -3.17
C GLY A 24 -36.40 -17.74 -3.77
N SER A 25 -35.20 -18.33 -3.83
CA SER A 25 -34.02 -17.73 -4.45
C SER A 25 -34.14 -17.63 -5.96
N ILE A 26 -34.77 -18.64 -6.61
CA ILE A 26 -35.02 -18.63 -8.05
C ILE A 26 -36.12 -17.61 -8.41
N GLN A 27 -37.15 -17.50 -7.57
CA GLN A 27 -38.27 -16.55 -7.79
C GLN A 27 -37.88 -15.09 -7.55
N ASN A 28 -36.93 -14.82 -6.66
CA ASN A 28 -36.47 -13.46 -6.32
C ASN A 28 -34.92 -13.38 -6.34
N PRO A 29 -34.28 -13.47 -7.51
CA PRO A 29 -32.83 -13.52 -7.62
C PRO A 29 -32.16 -12.28 -7.02
N ASP A 30 -32.73 -11.08 -7.18
CA ASP A 30 -32.18 -9.84 -6.65
C ASP A 30 -32.07 -9.81 -5.12
N ARG A 31 -33.04 -10.40 -4.41
CA ARG A 31 -32.96 -10.50 -2.94
C ARG A 31 -31.87 -11.44 -2.49
N THR A 32 -31.73 -12.56 -3.19
CA THR A 32 -30.70 -13.56 -2.89
C THR A 32 -29.31 -12.99 -3.16
N TYR A 33 -29.10 -12.33 -4.31
CA TYR A 33 -27.84 -11.65 -4.62
C TYR A 33 -27.50 -10.55 -3.61
N ARG A 34 -28.46 -9.72 -3.21
CA ARG A 34 -28.25 -8.72 -2.17
C ARG A 34 -27.88 -9.34 -0.82
N ALA A 35 -28.60 -10.40 -0.41
CA ALA A 35 -28.28 -11.11 0.84
C ALA A 35 -26.87 -11.70 0.81
N MET A 36 -26.52 -12.39 -0.28
CA MET A 36 -25.16 -12.91 -0.48
C MET A 36 -24.11 -11.80 -0.47
N PHE A 37 -24.38 -10.69 -1.16
CA PHE A 37 -23.50 -9.53 -1.18
C PHE A 37 -23.24 -8.99 0.23
N TYR A 38 -24.30 -8.79 1.04
CA TYR A 38 -24.12 -8.31 2.41
C TYR A 38 -23.37 -9.31 3.28
N VAL A 39 -23.69 -10.61 3.19
CA VAL A 39 -22.99 -11.65 3.97
C VAL A 39 -21.49 -11.66 3.62
N VAL A 40 -21.16 -11.68 2.33
CA VAL A 40 -19.78 -11.66 1.86
C VAL A 40 -19.07 -10.38 2.27
N THR A 41 -19.72 -9.23 2.08
CA THR A 41 -19.15 -7.91 2.46
C THR A 41 -18.89 -7.83 3.96
N ILE A 42 -19.84 -8.24 4.80
CA ILE A 42 -19.68 -8.23 6.26
C ILE A 42 -18.57 -9.19 6.69
N PHE A 43 -18.52 -10.38 6.10
CA PHE A 43 -17.45 -11.34 6.36
C PHE A 43 -16.07 -10.75 6.05
N PHE A 44 -15.90 -10.15 4.88
CA PHE A 44 -14.64 -9.50 4.50
C PHE A 44 -14.32 -8.31 5.40
N LEU A 45 -15.32 -7.47 5.75
CA LEU A 45 -15.12 -6.35 6.66
C LEU A 45 -14.63 -6.82 8.05
N ILE A 46 -15.30 -7.81 8.62
CA ILE A 46 -14.90 -8.36 9.93
C ILE A 46 -13.47 -8.92 9.85
N THR A 47 -13.18 -9.74 8.83
CA THR A 47 -11.86 -10.37 8.68
C THR A 47 -10.76 -9.32 8.49
N THR A 48 -11.02 -8.27 7.70
CA THR A 48 -10.05 -7.20 7.44
C THR A 48 -9.86 -6.28 8.64
N LEU A 49 -10.92 -5.96 9.38
CA LEU A 49 -10.84 -5.05 10.53
C LEU A 49 -10.39 -5.75 11.82
N PHE A 50 -10.50 -7.07 11.89
CA PHE A 50 -10.14 -7.83 13.08
C PHE A 50 -8.69 -7.60 13.56
N PRO A 51 -7.65 -7.59 12.71
CA PRO A 51 -6.28 -7.31 13.16
C PRO A 51 -6.14 -5.92 13.81
N PHE A 52 -6.81 -4.90 13.27
CA PHE A 52 -6.78 -3.55 13.84
C PHE A 52 -7.54 -3.47 15.17
N TYR A 53 -8.68 -4.14 15.25
CA TYR A 53 -9.42 -4.31 16.50
C TYR A 53 -8.54 -5.01 17.54
N TRP A 54 -7.85 -6.08 17.15
CA TRP A 54 -6.96 -6.82 18.05
C TRP A 54 -5.79 -5.97 18.55
N LEU A 55 -5.17 -5.18 17.68
CA LEU A 55 -4.14 -4.20 18.09
C LEU A 55 -4.69 -3.20 19.11
N LEU A 56 -5.91 -2.72 18.93
CA LEU A 56 -6.55 -1.81 19.88
C LEU A 56 -6.80 -2.48 21.23
N VAL A 57 -7.32 -3.71 21.23
CA VAL A 57 -7.53 -4.49 22.45
C VAL A 57 -6.20 -4.70 23.19
N LEU A 58 -5.15 -5.03 22.45
CA LEU A 58 -3.81 -5.25 22.99
C LEU A 58 -3.22 -3.95 23.56
N ALA A 59 -3.33 -2.84 22.86
CA ALA A 59 -2.84 -1.53 23.32
C ALA A 59 -3.54 -1.05 24.60
N LEU A 60 -4.84 -1.33 24.73
CA LEU A 60 -5.64 -0.94 25.89
C LEU A 60 -5.53 -1.91 27.08
N THR A 61 -4.91 -3.08 26.89
CA THR A 61 -4.75 -4.07 27.96
C THR A 61 -3.47 -3.79 28.75
N PRO A 62 -3.50 -3.68 30.09
CA PRO A 62 -2.29 -3.59 30.91
C PRO A 62 -1.35 -4.77 30.69
N GLU A 63 -0.04 -4.53 30.76
CA GLU A 63 1.01 -5.54 30.46
C GLU A 63 0.86 -6.84 31.26
N ASN A 64 0.52 -6.73 32.56
CA ASN A 64 0.31 -7.88 33.45
C ASN A 64 -0.95 -8.71 33.12
N ALA A 65 -1.88 -8.20 32.34
CA ALA A 65 -3.11 -8.87 31.95
C ALA A 65 -3.08 -9.47 30.54
N ILE A 66 -2.04 -9.19 29.75
CA ILE A 66 -1.92 -9.61 28.33
C ILE A 66 -2.00 -11.14 28.18
N ILE A 67 -1.31 -11.90 29.04
CA ILE A 67 -1.26 -13.37 28.96
C ILE A 67 -2.66 -14.00 29.08
N ASN A 68 -3.54 -13.35 29.83
CA ASN A 68 -4.89 -13.85 30.13
C ASN A 68 -5.97 -13.03 29.42
N MET A 69 -5.63 -12.22 28.40
CA MET A 69 -6.60 -11.42 27.66
C MET A 69 -7.48 -12.29 26.75
N GLY A 70 -8.69 -11.83 26.50
CA GLY A 70 -9.64 -12.40 25.54
C GLY A 70 -9.90 -11.46 24.39
N LEU A 71 -11.05 -11.62 23.73
CA LEU A 71 -11.49 -10.74 22.65
C LEU A 71 -11.76 -9.29 23.10
N LEU A 72 -11.95 -9.06 24.39
CA LEU A 72 -12.13 -7.72 24.98
C LEU A 72 -10.91 -7.38 25.84
N PRO A 73 -10.55 -6.09 25.97
CA PRO A 73 -9.43 -5.68 26.79
C PRO A 73 -9.70 -6.08 28.25
N LYS A 74 -8.71 -6.69 28.89
CA LYS A 74 -8.78 -7.08 30.31
C LYS A 74 -8.18 -5.96 31.15
N GLY A 75 -9.02 -5.02 31.57
CA GLY A 75 -8.64 -3.73 32.13
C GLY A 75 -8.68 -2.64 31.05
N PHE A 76 -8.34 -1.41 31.45
CA PHE A 76 -8.36 -0.26 30.53
C PHE A 76 -7.15 0.62 30.79
N ASN A 77 -6.17 0.59 29.88
CA ASN A 77 -4.92 1.33 29.98
C ASN A 77 -4.70 2.25 28.77
N PRO A 78 -5.44 3.37 28.65
CA PRO A 78 -5.21 4.35 27.58
C PRO A 78 -3.87 5.09 27.74
N GLY A 79 -3.26 5.05 28.93
CA GLY A 79 -1.94 5.62 29.22
C GLY A 79 -0.82 5.01 28.37
N ALA A 80 -1.01 3.80 27.81
CA ALA A 80 -0.04 3.19 26.90
C ALA A 80 0.33 4.10 25.73
N PHE A 81 -0.63 4.85 25.17
CA PHE A 81 -0.39 5.79 24.07
C PHE A 81 0.49 6.99 24.46
N VAL A 82 0.47 7.40 25.71
CA VAL A 82 1.36 8.45 26.25
C VAL A 82 2.74 7.85 26.54
N THR A 83 2.77 6.69 27.20
CA THR A 83 4.00 5.99 27.57
C THR A 83 4.88 5.63 26.36
N VAL A 84 4.28 5.45 25.17
CA VAL A 84 5.02 5.29 23.90
C VAL A 84 6.02 6.46 23.70
N PHE A 85 5.61 7.70 23.94
CA PHE A 85 6.48 8.87 23.77
C PHE A 85 7.40 9.14 24.95
N GLU A 86 7.05 8.65 26.14
CA GLU A 86 7.87 8.79 27.36
C GLU A 86 9.07 7.85 27.36
N ARG A 87 8.88 6.62 26.88
CA ARG A 87 9.94 5.58 26.87
C ARG A 87 10.94 5.74 25.72
N LEU A 88 10.48 6.18 24.56
CA LEU A 88 11.31 6.36 23.36
C LEU A 88 10.95 7.66 22.67
N PRO A 89 11.88 8.28 21.92
CA PRO A 89 11.58 9.47 21.10
C PRO A 89 10.77 9.07 19.86
N PHE A 90 9.58 8.48 20.08
CA PHE A 90 8.77 7.88 19.02
C PHE A 90 8.34 8.88 17.94
N HIS A 91 8.17 10.16 18.31
CA HIS A 91 7.91 11.26 17.37
C HIS A 91 9.06 11.45 16.37
N VAL A 92 10.31 11.18 16.75
CA VAL A 92 11.46 11.27 15.83
C VAL A 92 11.43 10.11 14.84
N TYR A 93 11.13 8.89 15.27
CA TYR A 93 10.95 7.75 14.38
C TYR A 93 9.83 7.98 13.37
N LEU A 94 8.70 8.55 13.81
CA LEU A 94 7.60 8.96 12.92
C LEU A 94 8.05 9.98 11.88
N PHE A 95 8.75 11.02 12.33
CA PHE A 95 9.30 12.07 11.47
C PHE A 95 10.27 11.49 10.44
N ASN A 96 11.21 10.64 10.87
CA ASN A 96 12.16 9.98 9.98
C ASN A 96 11.46 9.17 8.88
N SER A 97 10.48 8.33 9.27
CA SER A 97 9.69 7.56 8.31
C SER A 97 8.96 8.45 7.31
N PHE A 98 8.34 9.53 7.80
CA PHE A 98 7.61 10.46 6.94
C PHE A 98 8.53 11.17 5.94
N VAL A 99 9.68 11.67 6.41
CA VAL A 99 10.67 12.38 5.55
C VAL A 99 11.25 11.43 4.52
N ILE A 100 11.65 10.21 4.92
CA ILE A 100 12.19 9.21 3.99
C ILE A 100 11.13 8.81 2.96
N ALA A 101 9.91 8.51 3.40
CA ALA A 101 8.84 8.11 2.50
C ALA A 101 8.46 9.24 1.53
N LEU A 102 8.30 10.46 2.02
CA LEU A 102 7.96 11.62 1.18
C LEU A 102 9.07 11.96 0.20
N GLY A 103 10.31 12.04 0.69
CA GLY A 103 11.47 12.37 -0.16
C GLY A 103 11.69 11.32 -1.25
N SER A 104 11.65 10.04 -0.90
CA SER A 104 11.76 8.94 -1.85
C SER A 104 10.60 8.93 -2.85
N THR A 105 9.36 9.19 -2.40
CA THR A 105 8.20 9.29 -3.29
C THR A 105 8.36 10.40 -4.32
N ILE A 106 8.85 11.57 -3.91
CA ILE A 106 9.11 12.69 -4.83
C ILE A 106 10.14 12.29 -5.89
N VAL A 107 11.25 11.68 -5.46
CA VAL A 107 12.30 11.20 -6.39
C VAL A 107 11.72 10.17 -7.36
N VAL A 108 10.97 9.18 -6.85
CA VAL A 108 10.33 8.16 -7.69
C VAL A 108 9.37 8.79 -8.69
N LEU A 109 8.50 9.72 -8.26
CA LEU A 109 7.53 10.36 -9.17
C LEU A 109 8.21 11.19 -10.26
N ILE A 110 9.28 11.91 -9.93
CA ILE A 110 10.04 12.68 -10.91
C ILE A 110 10.63 11.73 -11.96
N LEU A 111 11.37 10.71 -11.54
CA LEU A 111 12.02 9.77 -12.46
C LEU A 111 10.99 8.94 -13.24
N ALA A 112 9.95 8.45 -12.54
CA ALA A 112 8.87 7.71 -13.17
C ALA A 112 8.06 8.55 -14.14
N SER A 113 7.92 9.88 -13.94
CA SER A 113 7.25 10.75 -14.90
C SER A 113 8.04 10.85 -16.20
N PHE A 114 9.34 10.98 -16.16
CA PHE A 114 10.16 10.96 -17.38
C PHE A 114 10.09 9.63 -18.11
N ALA A 115 10.28 8.53 -17.37
CA ALA A 115 10.20 7.19 -17.95
C ALA A 115 8.77 6.91 -18.47
N GLY A 116 7.73 7.23 -17.69
CA GLY A 116 6.34 7.05 -18.05
C GLY A 116 5.94 7.85 -19.29
N TYR A 117 6.51 9.05 -19.47
CA TYR A 117 6.34 9.82 -20.69
C TYR A 117 6.97 9.13 -21.89
N VAL A 118 8.22 8.66 -21.78
CA VAL A 118 8.90 7.90 -22.85
C VAL A 118 8.10 6.66 -23.22
N PHE A 119 7.71 5.86 -22.24
CA PHE A 119 6.94 4.65 -22.47
C PHE A 119 5.47 4.91 -22.87
N GLY A 120 4.86 5.99 -22.44
CA GLY A 120 3.45 6.32 -22.73
C GLY A 120 3.22 7.04 -24.05
N ARG A 121 4.21 7.85 -24.50
CA ARG A 121 4.02 8.83 -25.59
C ARG A 121 4.95 8.64 -26.76
N LEU A 122 6.06 7.91 -26.60
CA LEU A 122 7.01 7.74 -27.69
C LEU A 122 6.96 6.31 -28.22
N ASP A 123 6.95 6.19 -29.55
CA ASP A 123 7.06 4.91 -30.22
C ASP A 123 8.53 4.64 -30.53
N PHE A 124 9.05 3.53 -30.01
CA PHE A 124 10.38 3.06 -30.28
C PHE A 124 10.44 1.52 -30.29
N PRO A 125 11.38 0.93 -31.07
CA PRO A 125 11.50 -0.52 -31.13
C PRO A 125 11.92 -1.10 -29.79
N GLY A 126 11.28 -2.20 -29.38
CA GLY A 126 11.59 -2.87 -28.11
C GLY A 126 10.90 -2.29 -26.87
N ARG A 127 10.05 -1.27 -27.00
CA ARG A 127 9.28 -0.63 -25.91
C ARG A 127 8.63 -1.65 -24.97
N GLY A 128 7.90 -2.64 -25.54
CA GLY A 128 7.19 -3.65 -24.75
C GLY A 128 8.15 -4.56 -23.98
N VAL A 129 9.23 -5.00 -24.63
CA VAL A 129 10.26 -5.84 -23.99
C VAL A 129 10.95 -5.09 -22.86
N LEU A 130 11.31 -3.81 -23.09
CA LEU A 130 11.94 -2.99 -22.05
C LEU A 130 11.01 -2.76 -20.87
N MET A 131 9.72 -2.50 -21.09
CA MET A 131 8.73 -2.40 -20.01
C MET A 131 8.59 -3.70 -19.24
N LEU A 132 8.60 -4.85 -19.93
CA LEU A 132 8.56 -6.15 -19.28
C LEU A 132 9.81 -6.37 -18.40
N VAL A 133 11.00 -5.98 -18.86
CA VAL A 133 12.23 -6.05 -18.07
C VAL A 133 12.14 -5.14 -16.83
N VAL A 134 11.66 -3.90 -17.00
CA VAL A 134 11.44 -2.96 -15.87
C VAL A 134 10.50 -3.57 -14.83
N LEU A 135 9.38 -4.17 -15.26
CA LEU A 135 8.45 -4.82 -14.33
C LEU A 135 9.03 -6.09 -13.71
N ALA A 136 9.80 -6.88 -14.47
CA ALA A 136 10.42 -8.10 -13.96
C ALA A 136 11.40 -7.83 -12.81
N ILE A 137 12.10 -6.69 -12.84
CA ILE A 137 13.02 -6.26 -11.77
C ILE A 137 12.27 -6.08 -10.44
N SER A 138 10.99 -5.66 -10.45
CA SER A 138 10.18 -5.50 -9.24
C SER A 138 9.94 -6.81 -8.48
N TYR A 139 10.03 -7.95 -9.17
CA TYR A 139 9.85 -9.27 -8.58
C TYR A 139 11.15 -9.86 -8.03
N PHE A 140 12.26 -9.16 -8.21
CA PHE A 140 13.53 -9.63 -7.66
C PHE A 140 13.51 -9.51 -6.14
N PRO A 141 13.86 -10.58 -5.38
CA PRO A 141 13.77 -10.55 -3.93
C PRO A 141 14.72 -9.51 -3.34
N PRO A 142 14.22 -8.54 -2.53
CA PRO A 142 15.04 -7.49 -1.92
C PRO A 142 16.21 -8.05 -1.09
N ALA A 143 16.02 -9.22 -0.47
CA ALA A 143 17.04 -9.92 0.30
C ALA A 143 18.32 -10.25 -0.49
N ALA A 144 18.22 -10.43 -1.80
CA ALA A 144 19.39 -10.69 -2.64
C ALA A 144 20.36 -9.49 -2.73
N PHE A 145 19.84 -8.28 -2.53
CA PHE A 145 20.64 -7.05 -2.54
C PHE A 145 21.24 -6.69 -1.17
N LEU A 146 20.87 -7.41 -0.11
CA LEU A 146 21.23 -7.11 1.27
C LEU A 146 22.74 -6.88 1.44
N LEU A 147 23.54 -7.91 1.21
CA LEU A 147 24.97 -7.82 1.43
C LEU A 147 25.69 -6.89 0.43
N PRO A 148 25.40 -6.93 -0.88
CA PRO A 148 25.98 -6.00 -1.84
C PRO A 148 25.72 -4.53 -1.51
N LEU A 149 24.48 -4.17 -1.20
CA LEU A 149 24.11 -2.77 -0.86
C LEU A 149 24.68 -2.35 0.49
N PHE A 150 24.68 -3.24 1.49
CA PHE A 150 25.31 -2.94 2.77
C PHE A 150 26.79 -2.60 2.62
N ARG A 151 27.54 -3.44 1.88
CA ARG A 151 28.96 -3.16 1.60
C ARG A 151 29.16 -1.86 0.83
N LEU A 152 28.32 -1.61 -0.19
CA LEU A 152 28.38 -0.39 -0.99
C LEU A 152 28.16 0.85 -0.13
N PHE A 153 27.16 0.83 0.78
CA PHE A 153 26.75 1.99 1.57
C PHE A 153 27.51 2.14 2.90
N THR A 154 28.38 1.20 3.23
CA THR A 154 29.29 1.30 4.37
C THR A 154 30.73 1.66 3.98
N GLY A 155 30.97 2.06 2.72
CA GLY A 155 32.32 2.45 2.26
C GLY A 155 33.27 1.28 1.99
N ASN A 156 32.76 0.04 2.00
CA ASN A 156 33.59 -1.16 1.91
C ASN A 156 33.79 -1.71 0.48
N VAL A 157 33.47 -0.91 -0.53
CA VAL A 157 33.66 -1.27 -1.94
C VAL A 157 34.50 -0.19 -2.61
N GLU A 158 35.58 -0.61 -3.28
CA GLU A 158 36.39 0.26 -4.12
C GLU A 158 35.86 0.24 -5.56
N ILE A 159 35.56 1.42 -6.12
CA ILE A 159 35.11 1.61 -7.49
C ILE A 159 36.12 2.55 -8.17
N PHE A 160 36.87 2.05 -9.13
CA PHE A 160 37.89 2.82 -9.85
C PHE A 160 38.92 3.55 -8.94
N GLY A 161 39.29 2.93 -7.80
CA GLY A 161 40.23 3.52 -6.84
C GLY A 161 39.61 4.53 -5.87
N LEU A 162 38.31 4.68 -5.89
CA LEU A 162 37.53 5.50 -4.94
C LEU A 162 36.71 4.60 -4.04
N SER A 163 36.74 4.87 -2.73
CA SER A 163 35.86 4.19 -1.79
C SER A 163 34.39 4.54 -2.07
N SER A 164 33.51 3.57 -1.97
CA SER A 164 32.06 3.78 -2.11
C SER A 164 31.53 4.74 -1.03
N PRO A 165 30.36 5.41 -1.25
CA PRO A 165 29.84 6.41 -0.32
C PRO A 165 29.41 5.77 1.00
N MET A 166 29.67 6.49 2.12
CA MET A 166 29.20 6.12 3.43
C MET A 166 27.76 6.66 3.62
N LEU A 167 26.76 5.84 3.33
CA LEU A 167 25.33 6.19 3.44
C LEU A 167 24.60 5.47 4.59
N PHE A 168 25.30 4.61 5.31
CA PHE A 168 24.76 3.96 6.52
C PHE A 168 24.35 5.03 7.55
N ASN A 169 23.23 4.83 8.23
CA ASN A 169 22.65 5.79 9.17
C ASN A 169 22.24 7.13 8.53
N THR A 170 21.91 7.15 7.24
CA THR A 170 21.41 8.33 6.55
C THR A 170 20.07 8.06 5.87
N PRO A 171 19.24 9.10 5.62
CA PRO A 171 17.99 8.92 4.89
C PRO A 171 18.22 8.42 3.45
N LEU A 172 19.36 8.71 2.84
CA LEU A 172 19.71 8.23 1.51
C LEU A 172 20.05 6.74 1.49
N GLY A 173 20.66 6.21 2.55
CA GLY A 173 20.94 4.79 2.67
C GLY A 173 19.70 3.90 2.62
N ILE A 174 18.57 4.41 3.13
CA ILE A 174 17.26 3.75 3.03
C ILE A 174 16.56 4.17 1.74
N GLY A 175 16.47 5.47 1.49
CA GLY A 175 15.65 6.05 0.43
C GLY A 175 16.06 5.64 -0.97
N LEU A 176 17.36 5.48 -1.27
CA LEU A 176 17.81 5.10 -2.60
C LEU A 176 17.38 3.68 -3.00
N PRO A 177 17.66 2.61 -2.21
CA PRO A 177 17.26 1.27 -2.58
C PRO A 177 15.74 1.09 -2.61
N VAL A 178 15.02 1.72 -1.67
CA VAL A 178 13.55 1.66 -1.62
C VAL A 178 12.94 2.39 -2.82
N SER A 179 13.50 3.54 -3.21
CA SER A 179 13.09 4.25 -4.43
C SER A 179 13.26 3.38 -5.67
N ALA A 180 14.39 2.70 -5.79
CA ALA A 180 14.65 1.79 -6.91
C ALA A 180 13.66 0.62 -6.94
N LEU A 181 13.31 0.07 -5.79
CA LEU A 181 12.37 -1.06 -5.65
C LEU A 181 10.95 -0.71 -6.12
N PHE A 182 10.45 0.49 -5.76
CA PHE A 182 9.07 0.89 -6.07
C PHE A 182 8.92 1.73 -7.35
N MET A 183 10.04 2.12 -7.98
CA MET A 183 10.04 2.87 -9.23
C MET A 183 9.33 2.16 -10.39
N PRO A 184 9.52 0.84 -10.65
CA PRO A 184 8.87 0.16 -11.77
C PRO A 184 7.35 0.23 -11.76
N LEU A 185 6.73 0.06 -10.60
CA LEU A 185 5.27 0.18 -10.45
C LEU A 185 4.79 1.60 -10.80
N SER A 186 5.51 2.62 -10.32
CA SER A 186 5.18 4.02 -10.61
C SER A 186 5.35 4.35 -12.10
N ILE A 187 6.41 3.83 -12.75
CA ILE A 187 6.60 3.95 -14.21
C ILE A 187 5.41 3.33 -14.95
N PHE A 188 5.00 2.13 -14.57
CA PHE A 188 3.87 1.44 -15.21
C PHE A 188 2.56 2.23 -15.08
N ILE A 189 2.24 2.70 -13.86
CA ILE A 189 1.05 3.51 -13.61
C ILE A 189 1.09 4.76 -14.48
N LEU A 190 2.16 5.54 -14.43
CA LEU A 190 2.26 6.79 -15.18
C LEU A 190 2.27 6.56 -16.69
N THR A 191 2.90 5.50 -17.19
CA THR A 191 2.83 5.10 -18.60
C THR A 191 1.39 4.90 -19.05
N THR A 192 0.59 4.20 -18.25
CA THR A 192 -0.82 3.93 -18.55
C THR A 192 -1.64 5.23 -18.62
N PHE A 193 -1.48 6.10 -17.62
CA PHE A 193 -2.21 7.38 -17.59
C PHE A 193 -1.78 8.35 -18.69
N TYR A 194 -0.49 8.47 -18.93
CA TYR A 194 0.04 9.35 -19.97
C TYR A 194 -0.38 8.89 -21.37
N GLY A 195 -0.42 7.57 -21.60
CA GLY A 195 -0.88 6.99 -22.87
C GLY A 195 -2.39 7.17 -23.14
N GLN A 196 -3.19 7.55 -22.14
CA GLN A 196 -4.63 7.80 -22.32
C GLN A 196 -4.93 9.23 -22.80
N ILE A 197 -3.97 10.16 -22.72
CA ILE A 197 -4.14 11.54 -23.15
C ILE A 197 -4.14 11.61 -24.67
N PRO A 198 -5.13 12.26 -25.33
CA PRO A 198 -5.15 12.42 -26.78
C PRO A 198 -3.90 13.11 -27.31
N ASP A 199 -3.31 12.57 -28.37
CA ASP A 199 -2.06 13.09 -28.98
C ASP A 199 -2.19 14.56 -29.42
N GLY A 200 -3.34 14.94 -29.94
CA GLY A 200 -3.61 16.31 -30.40
C GLY A 200 -3.41 17.39 -29.34
N LEU A 201 -3.54 17.07 -28.05
CA LEU A 201 -3.29 18.04 -26.96
C LEU A 201 -1.80 18.35 -26.80
N GLU A 202 -0.96 17.33 -26.91
CA GLU A 202 0.48 17.52 -26.92
C GLU A 202 0.97 18.23 -28.17
N ASP A 203 0.44 17.85 -29.35
CA ASP A 203 0.79 18.45 -30.62
C ASP A 203 0.38 19.92 -30.67
N ALA A 204 -0.79 20.30 -30.17
CA ALA A 204 -1.22 21.70 -30.09
C ALA A 204 -0.24 22.52 -29.23
N ALA A 205 0.17 22.03 -28.07
CA ALA A 205 1.16 22.71 -27.23
C ALA A 205 2.51 22.87 -27.93
N ARG A 206 2.91 21.88 -28.75
CA ARG A 206 4.16 21.93 -29.52
C ARG A 206 4.09 22.91 -30.70
N ILE A 207 2.94 23.02 -31.34
CA ILE A 207 2.70 24.04 -32.38
C ILE A 207 2.80 25.45 -31.77
N GLU A 208 2.35 25.64 -30.54
CA GLU A 208 2.50 26.88 -29.77
C GLU A 208 3.94 27.15 -29.29
N GLY A 209 4.92 26.31 -29.67
CA GLY A 209 6.34 26.49 -29.37
C GLY A 209 6.83 25.80 -28.10
N THR A 210 6.02 24.95 -27.48
CA THR A 210 6.44 24.20 -26.30
C THR A 210 7.32 23.00 -26.67
N THR A 211 8.41 22.77 -25.94
CA THR A 211 9.23 21.55 -26.08
C THR A 211 8.51 20.32 -25.57
N ARG A 212 8.97 19.11 -25.90
CA ARG A 212 8.41 17.85 -25.38
C ARG A 212 8.40 17.83 -23.84
N LEU A 213 9.47 18.28 -23.20
CA LEU A 213 9.52 18.41 -21.72
C LEU A 213 8.54 19.46 -21.22
N GLY A 214 8.41 20.58 -21.95
CA GLY A 214 7.40 21.58 -21.64
C GLY A 214 5.97 21.04 -21.74
N ALA A 215 5.66 20.22 -22.76
CA ALA A 215 4.38 19.54 -22.90
C ALA A 215 4.14 18.54 -21.77
N LEU A 216 5.16 17.78 -21.33
CA LEU A 216 5.06 16.91 -20.18
C LEU A 216 4.59 17.66 -18.93
N PHE A 217 5.23 18.78 -18.58
CA PHE A 217 4.91 19.51 -17.34
C PHE A 217 3.66 20.38 -17.44
N ARG A 218 3.33 20.94 -18.62
CA ARG A 218 2.22 21.88 -18.79
C ARG A 218 0.92 21.22 -19.24
N VAL A 219 1.00 20.03 -19.86
CA VAL A 219 -0.17 19.35 -20.44
C VAL A 219 -0.34 17.96 -19.83
N ILE A 220 0.66 17.08 -19.98
CA ILE A 220 0.51 15.67 -19.65
C ILE A 220 0.34 15.45 -18.15
N ILE A 221 1.24 15.96 -17.29
CA ILE A 221 1.16 15.81 -15.84
C ILE A 221 -0.13 16.40 -15.25
N PRO A 222 -0.54 17.65 -15.58
CA PRO A 222 -1.79 18.21 -15.09
C PRO A 222 -3.04 17.43 -15.50
N LEU A 223 -3.13 16.99 -16.77
CA LEU A 223 -4.25 16.18 -17.25
C LEU A 223 -4.27 14.76 -16.66
N SER A 224 -3.11 14.23 -16.29
CA SER A 224 -2.96 12.94 -15.61
C SER A 224 -2.88 13.05 -14.08
N ALA A 225 -3.29 14.18 -13.51
CA ALA A 225 -3.20 14.40 -12.06
C ALA A 225 -3.78 13.27 -11.18
N PRO A 226 -4.90 12.62 -11.53
CA PRO A 226 -5.39 11.47 -10.79
C PRO A 226 -4.40 10.30 -10.81
N GLY A 227 -3.78 10.03 -11.95
CA GLY A 227 -2.76 8.97 -12.10
C GLY A 227 -1.48 9.27 -11.32
N VAL A 228 -1.01 10.53 -11.37
CA VAL A 228 0.16 10.98 -10.58
C VAL A 228 -0.12 10.88 -9.09
N ALA A 229 -1.32 11.29 -8.63
CA ALA A 229 -1.72 11.16 -7.24
C ALA A 229 -1.78 9.70 -6.81
N THR A 230 -2.37 8.82 -7.64
CA THR A 230 -2.44 7.37 -7.36
C THR A 230 -1.04 6.75 -7.25
N ALA A 231 -0.15 7.02 -8.21
CA ALA A 231 1.24 6.57 -8.15
C ALA A 231 1.95 7.08 -6.90
N GLY A 232 1.76 8.36 -6.57
CA GLY A 232 2.37 8.99 -5.39
C GLY A 232 1.91 8.37 -4.07
N VAL A 233 0.60 8.18 -3.90
CA VAL A 233 0.05 7.58 -2.67
C VAL A 233 0.48 6.13 -2.51
N LEU A 234 0.40 5.32 -3.56
CA LEU A 234 0.83 3.93 -3.52
C LEU A 234 2.33 3.82 -3.23
N THR A 235 3.16 4.66 -3.85
CA THR A 235 4.60 4.69 -3.58
C THR A 235 4.88 5.09 -2.15
N PHE A 236 4.23 6.16 -1.64
CA PHE A 236 4.40 6.61 -0.26
C PHE A 236 4.03 5.51 0.75
N ILE A 237 2.87 4.84 0.57
CA ILE A 237 2.43 3.77 1.47
C ILE A 237 3.44 2.62 1.48
N ASN A 238 3.92 2.21 0.31
CA ASN A 238 4.88 1.12 0.20
C ASN A 238 6.22 1.46 0.86
N ILE A 239 6.73 2.69 0.66
CA ILE A 239 8.00 3.14 1.25
C ILE A 239 7.86 3.32 2.76
N TYR A 240 6.75 3.91 3.21
CA TYR A 240 6.49 4.11 4.64
C TYR A 240 6.42 2.81 5.44
N ASN A 241 5.88 1.75 4.83
CA ASN A 241 5.76 0.42 5.43
C ASN A 241 6.99 -0.47 5.16
N GLU A 242 8.01 0.04 4.45
CA GLU A 242 9.18 -0.75 4.13
C GLU A 242 9.98 -1.05 5.41
N PHE A 243 10.25 -2.32 5.63
CA PHE A 243 10.95 -2.81 6.82
C PHE A 243 12.41 -3.17 6.54
N PHE A 244 12.65 -3.82 5.41
CA PHE A 244 13.87 -4.57 5.16
C PHE A 244 15.12 -3.69 5.04
N PHE A 245 15.08 -2.70 4.15
CA PHE A 245 16.18 -1.75 4.01
C PHE A 245 16.29 -0.81 5.21
N SER A 246 15.15 -0.45 5.80
CA SER A 246 15.10 0.32 7.03
C SER A 246 15.83 -0.37 8.18
N PHE A 247 15.62 -1.68 8.33
CA PHE A 247 16.29 -2.49 9.34
C PHE A 247 17.80 -2.64 9.08
N LEU A 248 18.18 -2.78 7.82
CA LEU A 248 19.57 -3.07 7.42
C LEU A 248 20.47 -1.83 7.40
N MET A 249 19.93 -0.67 7.01
CA MET A 249 20.73 0.52 6.69
C MET A 249 20.83 1.51 7.86
N THR A 250 20.30 1.14 9.04
CA THR A 250 20.43 1.96 10.27
C THR A 250 20.73 1.09 11.48
N ASP A 251 21.31 1.72 12.49
CA ASP A 251 21.62 1.11 13.80
C ASP A 251 20.43 1.11 14.77
N GLY A 252 19.26 1.55 14.31
CA GLY A 252 18.04 1.60 15.10
C GLY A 252 17.88 2.82 15.99
N GLN A 253 18.83 3.77 16.00
CA GLN A 253 18.73 4.99 16.80
C GLN A 253 17.94 6.07 16.07
N ALA A 254 16.99 6.70 16.77
CA ALA A 254 16.13 7.75 16.21
C ALA A 254 16.92 8.92 15.60
N GLN A 255 17.99 9.36 16.25
CA GLN A 255 18.86 10.44 15.77
C GLN A 255 19.67 10.08 14.54
N ASN A 256 19.81 8.79 14.24
CA ASN A 256 20.53 8.24 13.09
C ASN A 256 19.57 7.82 11.97
N TRP A 257 18.45 8.52 11.84
CA TRP A 257 17.43 8.32 10.79
C TRP A 257 16.73 6.96 10.81
N ALA A 258 16.78 6.23 11.92
CA ALA A 258 16.01 5.02 12.06
C ALA A 258 14.50 5.31 11.92
N PRO A 259 13.78 4.59 11.04
CA PRO A 259 12.36 4.81 10.81
C PRO A 259 11.49 4.11 11.86
N ILE A 260 10.18 4.27 11.74
CA ILE A 260 9.16 3.82 12.70
C ILE A 260 9.25 2.34 13.07
N VAL A 261 9.65 1.48 12.14
CA VAL A 261 9.83 0.04 12.40
C VAL A 261 10.80 -0.22 13.55
N TRP A 262 11.87 0.54 13.65
CA TRP A 262 12.80 0.49 14.78
C TRP A 262 12.17 1.05 16.06
N GLY A 263 11.38 2.11 15.94
CA GLY A 263 10.64 2.67 17.08
C GLY A 263 9.66 1.67 17.68
N ILE A 264 8.95 0.88 16.84
CA ILE A 264 8.06 -0.19 17.31
C ILE A 264 8.85 -1.33 17.95
N LEU A 265 9.93 -1.78 17.31
CA LEU A 265 10.78 -2.84 17.83
C LEU A 265 11.52 -2.43 19.12
N GLY A 266 11.75 -1.13 19.33
CA GLY A 266 12.42 -0.62 20.53
C GLY A 266 11.68 -0.85 21.86
N TYR A 267 10.40 -1.28 21.81
CA TYR A 267 9.66 -1.73 23.01
C TYR A 267 9.88 -3.21 23.33
N GLN A 268 10.73 -3.88 22.55
CA GLN A 268 11.17 -5.24 22.80
C GLN A 268 12.65 -5.24 23.22
N THR A 269 12.95 -5.97 24.28
CA THR A 269 14.32 -6.27 24.71
C THR A 269 14.63 -7.75 24.48
N GLN A 270 15.86 -8.16 24.77
CA GLN A 270 16.27 -9.56 24.63
C GLN A 270 15.41 -10.52 25.51
N TYR A 271 14.86 -10.02 26.62
CA TYR A 271 14.15 -10.85 27.61
C TYR A 271 12.68 -10.49 27.80
N THR A 272 12.26 -9.31 27.36
CA THR A 272 10.90 -8.83 27.57
C THR A 272 10.39 -8.10 26.34
N ALA A 273 9.10 -8.22 26.06
CA ALA A 273 8.41 -7.47 25.03
C ALA A 273 7.17 -6.81 25.62
N SER A 274 7.12 -5.48 25.57
CA SER A 274 5.93 -4.71 25.98
C SER A 274 4.93 -4.66 24.82
N TYR A 275 4.18 -5.74 24.63
CA TYR A 275 3.26 -5.90 23.50
C TYR A 275 2.18 -4.81 23.43
N ASN A 276 1.71 -4.30 24.58
CA ASN A 276 0.77 -3.19 24.63
C ASN A 276 1.36 -1.89 24.07
N LEU A 277 2.65 -1.59 24.36
CA LEU A 277 3.32 -0.42 23.80
C LEU A 277 3.63 -0.61 22.32
N MET A 278 4.04 -1.80 21.89
CA MET A 278 4.22 -2.11 20.47
C MET A 278 2.91 -1.94 19.70
N ALA A 279 1.79 -2.40 20.27
CA ALA A 279 0.47 -2.24 19.66
C ALA A 279 0.03 -0.76 19.63
N ALA A 280 0.20 -0.03 20.72
CA ALA A 280 -0.09 1.41 20.77
C ALA A 280 0.78 2.19 19.77
N ALA A 281 2.08 1.90 19.70
CA ALA A 281 3.01 2.48 18.74
C ALA A 281 2.60 2.16 17.29
N SER A 282 2.15 0.93 17.00
CA SER A 282 1.67 0.55 15.68
C SER A 282 0.42 1.33 15.28
N ILE A 283 -0.55 1.51 16.20
CA ILE A 283 -1.75 2.31 15.95
C ILE A 283 -1.37 3.76 15.63
N ILE A 284 -0.50 4.38 16.45
CA ILE A 284 -0.01 5.74 16.20
C ILE A 284 0.70 5.79 14.84
N GLY A 285 1.52 4.78 14.53
CA GLY A 285 2.30 4.69 13.31
C GLY A 285 1.47 4.59 12.04
N VAL A 286 0.28 4.03 12.10
CA VAL A 286 -0.64 3.93 10.95
C VAL A 286 -1.33 5.27 10.65
N LEU A 287 -1.47 6.17 11.64
CA LEU A 287 -2.24 7.41 11.46
C LEU A 287 -1.80 8.29 10.28
N PRO A 288 -0.49 8.55 10.03
CA PRO A 288 -0.08 9.36 8.88
C PRO A 288 -0.54 8.76 7.55
N VAL A 289 -0.43 7.45 7.40
CA VAL A 289 -0.86 6.73 6.19
C VAL A 289 -2.39 6.75 6.07
N ALA A 290 -3.11 6.49 7.17
CA ALA A 290 -4.58 6.52 7.18
C ALA A 290 -5.12 7.90 6.79
N ILE A 291 -4.55 8.98 7.31
CA ILE A 291 -4.91 10.36 6.95
C ILE A 291 -4.64 10.60 5.46
N LEU A 292 -3.48 10.19 4.96
CA LEU A 292 -3.13 10.34 3.54
C LEU A 292 -4.15 9.61 2.65
N VAL A 293 -4.50 8.36 2.99
CA VAL A 293 -5.47 7.56 2.24
C VAL A 293 -6.85 8.21 2.24
N ILE A 294 -7.33 8.71 3.40
CA ILE A 294 -8.62 9.41 3.50
C ILE A 294 -8.65 10.65 2.60
N ILE A 295 -7.56 11.42 2.57
CA ILE A 295 -7.47 12.63 1.72
C ILE A 295 -7.42 12.27 0.22
N ALA A 296 -6.72 11.18 -0.11
CA ALA A 296 -6.45 10.80 -1.49
C ALA A 296 -7.45 9.80 -2.09
N GLN A 297 -8.38 9.23 -1.29
CA GLN A 297 -9.27 8.13 -1.69
C GLN A 297 -10.04 8.41 -2.99
N GLU A 298 -10.57 9.62 -3.18
CA GLU A 298 -11.33 9.96 -4.38
C GLU A 298 -10.45 9.91 -5.64
N LYS A 299 -9.21 10.38 -5.55
CA LYS A 299 -8.25 10.36 -6.66
C LYS A 299 -7.75 8.96 -6.96
N ILE A 300 -7.55 8.15 -5.92
CA ILE A 300 -7.13 6.74 -6.05
C ILE A 300 -8.25 5.95 -6.75
N VAL A 301 -9.49 6.06 -6.28
CA VAL A 301 -10.63 5.35 -6.87
C VAL A 301 -10.85 5.77 -8.32
N SER A 302 -10.85 7.07 -8.62
CA SER A 302 -10.99 7.56 -10.00
C SER A 302 -9.84 7.10 -10.89
N GLY A 303 -8.62 7.02 -10.36
CA GLY A 303 -7.46 6.53 -11.08
C GLY A 303 -7.55 5.04 -11.42
N LEU A 304 -7.97 4.20 -10.48
CA LEU A 304 -8.11 2.76 -10.69
C LEU A 304 -9.28 2.40 -11.62
N THR A 305 -10.38 3.16 -11.56
CA THR A 305 -11.57 2.88 -12.38
C THR A 305 -11.45 3.40 -13.80
N SER A 306 -10.73 4.50 -14.05
CA SER A 306 -10.52 5.03 -15.42
C SER A 306 -9.69 4.09 -16.31
N GLY A 307 -8.86 3.23 -15.71
CA GLY A 307 -8.15 2.16 -16.42
C GLY A 307 -8.99 0.93 -16.76
N ALA A 308 -10.10 0.70 -16.05
CA ALA A 308 -10.95 -0.48 -16.19
C ALA A 308 -12.15 -0.29 -17.15
N LEU A 309 -12.48 0.94 -17.56
CA LEU A 309 -13.67 1.28 -18.37
C LEU A 309 -13.40 1.41 -19.88
N LYS A 310 -12.29 0.85 -20.38
CA LYS A 310 -12.05 0.71 -21.82
C LYS A 310 -12.21 -0.74 -22.25
N GLU A 311 -13.45 -1.20 -22.32
CA GLU A 311 -13.92 -2.23 -23.23
C GLU A 311 -15.12 -1.70 -24.02
#